data_fbaa1b1d25cf6516fae757d0c9349738
#
_entry.id   fbaa1b1d25cf6516fae757d0c9349738
#
_cell.length_a   1.000
_cell.length_b   1.000
_cell.length_c   1.000
_cell.angle_alpha   90.00
_cell.angle_beta   90.00
_cell.angle_gamma   90.00
#
_symmetry.space_group_name_H-M   'P 1'
#
loop_
_entity.id
_entity.type
_entity.pdbx_description
1 polymer ?
#
loop_
_entity_poly.entity_id
_entity_poly.type
_entity_poly.pdbx_seq_one_letter_code
_entity_poly.pdbx_strand_id
1 'polypeptide(L)'
;ISGKKIDLSNLKNNIKNNSALGQKIFFDITADKIIFNPQIVLSGNIKGTIHKSVFKSIAYGQMWLANASILETGKLNILIDDNLSTLYGIGLTGGAETKIKLIKKNNHYPELSFETTNGGNLLRALGYTPNIRSGKMKIDINFLNDSYDQYEGIITSQNFSLINAPGIINSLSILSFSGIQSIISGEGVLFNKGKAKIFVADNTFNFDKLYLSSESLGISARGKLNLKDQVVDLRGSVAPIKIISKFISLVPAVGELITGIKKEGLIAGQFKMQGSIKKPKVNLNLLSFAPGIFREIFADDWLDENNFFVKNKDN
;
A
#
# COMPACT_ATOMS: atom_id res chain seq x y z
N ILE A 1 -6.62 3.55 36.54
CA ILE A 1 -5.55 4.57 36.45
C ILE A 1 -5.92 5.54 35.35
N SER A 2 -5.85 6.84 35.62
CA SER A 2 -6.06 7.89 34.63
C SER A 2 -4.89 8.88 34.66
N GLY A 3 -4.53 9.44 33.49
CA GLY A 3 -3.42 10.38 33.41
C GLY A 3 -3.19 10.95 32.01
N LYS A 4 -2.36 12.00 31.92
CA LYS A 4 -2.00 12.60 30.63
C LYS A 4 -1.10 11.70 29.80
N LYS A 5 -0.14 11.01 30.45
CA LYS A 5 0.86 10.16 29.79
C LYS A 5 1.15 8.93 30.63
N ILE A 6 1.14 7.76 30.00
CA ILE A 6 1.53 6.48 30.58
C ILE A 6 2.51 5.81 29.63
N ASP A 7 3.65 5.39 30.15
CA ASP A 7 4.70 4.75 29.39
C ASP A 7 4.78 3.25 29.72
N LEU A 8 4.47 2.43 28.72
CA LEU A 8 4.50 0.97 28.79
C LEU A 8 5.68 0.38 27.98
N SER A 9 6.64 1.21 27.55
CA SER A 9 7.76 0.76 26.71
C SER A 9 8.59 -0.36 27.31
N ASN A 10 8.71 -0.38 28.63
CA ASN A 10 9.42 -1.44 29.39
C ASN A 10 8.51 -2.58 29.85
N LEU A 11 7.26 -2.60 29.41
CA LEU A 11 6.25 -3.57 29.88
C LEU A 11 6.74 -5.02 29.74
N LYS A 12 7.31 -5.37 28.58
CA LYS A 12 7.80 -6.73 28.29
C LYS A 12 8.89 -7.15 29.27
N ASN A 13 9.84 -6.28 29.58
CA ASN A 13 10.93 -6.56 30.53
C ASN A 13 10.39 -6.67 31.96
N ASN A 14 9.46 -5.79 32.34
CA ASN A 14 8.85 -5.80 33.67
C ASN A 14 7.98 -7.06 33.89
N ILE A 15 7.25 -7.50 32.87
CA ILE A 15 6.43 -8.74 32.92
C ILE A 15 7.37 -9.95 33.11
N LYS A 16 8.46 -10.04 32.37
CA LYS A 16 9.42 -11.13 32.42
C LYS A 16 10.09 -11.22 33.80
N ASN A 17 10.51 -10.09 34.36
CA ASN A 17 11.18 -10.03 35.67
C ASN A 17 10.21 -10.34 36.84
N ASN A 18 8.92 -10.08 36.68
CA ASN A 18 7.90 -10.31 37.71
C ASN A 18 7.08 -11.60 37.49
N SER A 19 7.46 -12.47 36.57
CA SER A 19 6.77 -13.74 36.27
C SER A 19 6.72 -14.72 37.46
N ALA A 20 7.53 -14.51 38.52
CA ALA A 20 7.47 -15.27 39.77
C ALA A 20 6.17 -15.04 40.58
N LEU A 21 5.44 -13.96 40.35
CA LEU A 21 4.15 -13.68 40.97
C LEU A 21 3.05 -14.40 40.19
N GLY A 22 2.64 -15.59 40.63
CA GLY A 22 1.58 -16.39 40.04
C GLY A 22 0.19 -15.72 40.02
N GLN A 23 0.08 -14.47 40.47
CA GLN A 23 -1.17 -13.72 40.53
C GLN A 23 -1.50 -13.05 39.19
N LYS A 24 -2.79 -13.10 38.83
CA LYS A 24 -3.33 -12.39 37.68
C LYS A 24 -3.63 -10.95 38.06
N ILE A 25 -3.00 -10.00 37.39
CA ILE A 25 -3.20 -8.56 37.57
C ILE A 25 -4.22 -8.07 36.56
N PHE A 26 -5.25 -7.38 37.00
CA PHE A 26 -6.23 -6.67 36.15
C PHE A 26 -5.87 -5.19 36.12
N PHE A 27 -6.01 -4.55 34.95
CA PHE A 27 -5.79 -3.13 34.83
C PHE A 27 -6.88 -2.47 33.95
N ASP A 28 -7.13 -1.20 34.24
CA ASP A 28 -7.99 -0.29 33.48
C ASP A 28 -7.29 1.08 33.49
N ILE A 29 -6.86 1.51 32.31
CA ILE A 29 -6.03 2.70 32.12
C ILE A 29 -6.71 3.59 31.10
N THR A 30 -6.87 4.87 31.44
CA THR A 30 -7.31 5.91 30.49
C THR A 30 -6.26 7.01 30.45
N ALA A 31 -5.76 7.34 29.26
CA ALA A 31 -4.79 8.41 29.10
C ALA A 31 -4.85 9.05 27.71
N ASP A 32 -4.39 10.31 27.65
CA ASP A 32 -4.24 11.04 26.38
C ASP A 32 -3.11 10.44 25.54
N LYS A 33 -2.10 9.83 26.20
CA LYS A 33 -0.96 9.20 25.54
C LYS A 33 -0.51 7.95 26.29
N ILE A 34 -0.69 6.79 25.65
CA ILE A 34 -0.21 5.48 26.11
C ILE A 34 0.88 5.02 25.14
N ILE A 35 2.12 4.91 25.61
CA ILE A 35 3.30 4.62 24.77
C ILE A 35 3.68 3.16 24.97
N PHE A 36 3.57 2.33 23.93
CA PHE A 36 4.09 0.96 23.93
C PHE A 36 5.57 0.90 23.52
N ASN A 37 5.95 1.75 22.60
CA ASN A 37 7.34 2.06 22.22
C ASN A 37 7.31 3.42 21.47
N PRO A 38 8.47 4.01 21.10
CA PRO A 38 8.51 5.30 20.42
C PRO A 38 7.68 5.36 19.13
N GLN A 39 7.43 4.22 18.50
CA GLN A 39 6.71 4.12 17.22
C GLN A 39 5.21 3.80 17.37
N ILE A 40 4.78 3.25 18.53
CA ILE A 40 3.39 2.82 18.75
C ILE A 40 2.83 3.57 19.94
N VAL A 41 1.89 4.45 19.66
CA VAL A 41 1.21 5.30 20.65
C VAL A 41 -0.30 5.15 20.51
N LEU A 42 -0.99 5.01 21.64
CA LEU A 42 -2.46 5.02 21.72
C LEU A 42 -2.93 6.23 22.51
N SER A 43 -4.18 6.64 22.29
CA SER A 43 -4.92 7.56 23.14
C SER A 43 -6.31 7.00 23.40
N GLY A 44 -6.74 6.97 24.64
CA GLY A 44 -8.05 6.44 25.02
C GLY A 44 -7.99 5.52 26.23
N ASN A 45 -8.80 4.48 26.22
CA ASN A 45 -8.91 3.51 27.31
C ASN A 45 -8.34 2.15 26.91
N ILE A 46 -7.56 1.54 27.79
CA ILE A 46 -7.04 0.19 27.66
C ILE A 46 -7.34 -0.63 28.91
N LYS A 47 -7.96 -1.79 28.74
CA LYS A 47 -8.30 -2.74 29.81
C LYS A 47 -7.71 -4.09 29.50
N GLY A 48 -7.25 -4.79 30.53
CA GLY A 48 -6.68 -6.10 30.30
C GLY A 48 -6.16 -6.79 31.52
N THR A 49 -5.31 -7.77 31.25
CA THR A 49 -4.70 -8.63 32.28
C THR A 49 -3.24 -8.87 31.99
N ILE A 50 -2.48 -9.01 33.08
CA ILE A 50 -1.12 -9.53 33.06
C ILE A 50 -1.15 -10.82 33.90
N HIS A 51 -0.75 -11.94 33.31
CA HIS A 51 -0.64 -13.21 34.03
C HIS A 51 0.55 -14.00 33.49
N LYS A 52 1.44 -14.43 34.41
CA LYS A 52 2.73 -15.00 34.04
C LYS A 52 3.46 -14.03 33.11
N SER A 53 3.98 -14.44 31.99
CA SER A 53 4.65 -13.55 31.03
C SER A 53 3.73 -13.00 29.93
N VAL A 54 2.41 -13.04 30.11
CA VAL A 54 1.45 -12.67 29.08
C VAL A 54 0.67 -11.42 29.44
N PHE A 55 0.75 -10.40 28.58
CA PHE A 55 -0.11 -9.21 28.59
C PHE A 55 -1.20 -9.37 27.55
N LYS A 56 -2.44 -9.28 27.97
CA LYS A 56 -3.63 -9.31 27.10
C LYS A 56 -4.48 -8.09 27.36
N SER A 57 -4.85 -7.34 26.30
CA SER A 57 -5.72 -6.17 26.48
C SER A 57 -6.61 -5.89 25.29
N ILE A 58 -7.64 -5.11 25.56
CA ILE A 58 -8.48 -4.44 24.57
C ILE A 58 -8.35 -2.94 24.81
N ALA A 59 -8.09 -2.17 23.75
CA ALA A 59 -8.06 -0.74 23.80
C ALA A 59 -9.13 -0.14 22.89
N TYR A 60 -9.62 1.05 23.25
CA TYR A 60 -10.57 1.86 22.49
C TYR A 60 -10.02 3.27 22.40
N GLY A 61 -9.91 3.79 21.18
CA GLY A 61 -9.40 5.15 20.95
C GLY A 61 -8.61 5.29 19.66
N GLN A 62 -7.64 6.18 19.70
CA GLN A 62 -6.79 6.53 18.56
C GLN A 62 -5.47 5.74 18.60
N MET A 63 -4.90 5.52 17.41
CA MET A 63 -3.59 4.87 17.27
C MET A 63 -2.70 5.62 16.29
N TRP A 64 -1.44 5.82 16.69
CA TRP A 64 -0.36 6.31 15.83
C TRP A 64 0.70 5.22 15.67
N LEU A 65 1.22 5.13 14.44
CA LEU A 65 2.38 4.31 14.10
C LEU A 65 3.40 5.21 13.40
N ALA A 66 4.65 5.25 13.88
CA ALA A 66 5.71 6.10 13.34
C ALA A 66 5.25 7.56 13.12
N ASN A 67 4.53 8.13 14.09
CA ASN A 67 3.94 9.48 14.08
C ASN A 67 2.77 9.70 13.10
N ALA A 68 2.39 8.71 12.30
CA ALA A 68 1.21 8.80 11.46
C ALA A 68 -0.05 8.33 12.22
N SER A 69 -1.15 9.08 12.11
CA SER A 69 -2.45 8.65 12.65
C SER A 69 -3.01 7.53 11.80
N ILE A 70 -2.94 6.31 12.31
CA ILE A 70 -3.37 5.09 11.61
C ILE A 70 -4.83 4.77 11.88
N LEU A 71 -5.31 5.01 13.09
CA LEU A 71 -6.72 4.92 13.45
C LEU A 71 -7.13 6.18 14.20
N GLU A 72 -8.12 6.88 13.69
CA GLU A 72 -8.73 8.06 14.34
C GLU A 72 -9.66 7.63 15.47
N THR A 73 -10.35 6.52 15.27
CA THR A 73 -11.14 5.81 16.26
C THR A 73 -11.02 4.32 16.00
N GLY A 74 -10.86 3.53 17.05
CA GLY A 74 -10.73 2.10 16.83
C GLY A 74 -10.87 1.27 18.09
N LYS A 75 -11.04 -0.04 17.86
CA LYS A 75 -10.92 -1.11 18.85
C LYS A 75 -9.68 -1.92 18.50
N LEU A 76 -8.82 -2.11 19.48
CA LEU A 76 -7.55 -2.79 19.35
C LEU A 76 -7.49 -3.97 20.32
N ASN A 77 -7.06 -5.12 19.83
CA ASN A 77 -6.70 -6.27 20.66
C ASN A 77 -5.19 -6.40 20.67
N ILE A 78 -4.58 -6.41 21.85
CA ILE A 78 -3.13 -6.42 22.02
C ILE A 78 -2.76 -7.64 22.85
N LEU A 79 -1.82 -8.42 22.33
CA LEU A 79 -1.20 -9.56 23.02
C LEU A 79 0.31 -9.36 22.98
N ILE A 80 0.96 -9.45 24.14
CA ILE A 80 2.42 -9.44 24.27
C ILE A 80 2.79 -10.60 25.17
N ASP A 81 3.66 -11.48 24.70
CA ASP A 81 4.28 -12.53 25.46
C ASP A 81 5.80 -12.57 25.20
N ASP A 82 6.48 -13.59 25.70
CA ASP A 82 7.95 -13.70 25.58
C ASP A 82 8.42 -13.81 24.13
N ASN A 83 7.61 -14.41 23.23
CA ASN A 83 7.99 -14.73 21.86
C ASN A 83 7.30 -13.88 20.81
N LEU A 84 6.12 -13.34 21.13
CA LEU A 84 5.24 -12.73 20.17
C LEU A 84 4.59 -11.46 20.73
N SER A 85 4.53 -10.42 19.91
CA SER A 85 3.69 -9.25 20.16
C SER A 85 2.75 -9.08 18.98
N THR A 86 1.44 -9.02 19.22
CA THR A 86 0.44 -8.77 18.19
C THR A 86 -0.48 -7.64 18.57
N LEU A 87 -0.84 -6.85 17.57
CA LEU A 87 -1.86 -5.84 17.66
C LEU A 87 -2.82 -6.02 16.48
N TYR A 88 -4.10 -6.19 16.78
CA TYR A 88 -5.17 -6.21 15.79
C TYR A 88 -6.11 -5.04 16.05
N GLY A 89 -6.33 -4.21 15.05
CA GLY A 89 -7.20 -3.05 15.15
C GLY A 89 -8.27 -3.03 14.06
N ILE A 90 -9.45 -2.54 14.41
CA ILE A 90 -10.51 -2.17 13.47
C ILE A 90 -11.00 -0.79 13.88
N GLY A 91 -11.13 0.13 12.92
CA GLY A 91 -11.55 1.49 13.19
C GLY A 91 -11.70 2.32 11.93
N LEU A 92 -11.57 3.63 12.06
CA LEU A 92 -11.65 4.58 10.95
C LEU A 92 -10.32 5.27 10.71
N THR A 93 -9.99 5.48 9.44
CA THR A 93 -8.87 6.31 8.99
C THR A 93 -9.36 7.20 7.84
N GLY A 94 -9.30 8.52 8.01
CA GLY A 94 -9.90 9.44 7.04
C GLY A 94 -11.38 9.17 6.80
N GLY A 95 -12.12 8.72 7.82
CA GLY A 95 -13.52 8.32 7.74
C GLY A 95 -13.77 6.97 7.03
N ALA A 96 -12.73 6.24 6.59
CA ALA A 96 -12.85 4.93 5.95
C ALA A 96 -12.64 3.79 6.95
N GLU A 97 -13.44 2.73 6.84
CA GLU A 97 -13.22 1.51 7.62
C GLU A 97 -11.84 0.94 7.31
N THR A 98 -11.12 0.64 8.38
CA THR A 98 -9.73 0.23 8.32
C THR A 98 -9.46 -0.89 9.30
N LYS A 99 -8.73 -1.91 8.85
CA LYS A 99 -8.20 -3.01 9.66
C LYS A 99 -6.68 -2.94 9.67
N ILE A 100 -6.09 -3.14 10.84
CA ILE A 100 -4.65 -3.19 11.01
C ILE A 100 -4.25 -4.46 11.75
N LYS A 101 -3.15 -5.04 11.32
CA LYS A 101 -2.50 -6.17 12.00
C LYS A 101 -1.01 -5.90 12.04
N LEU A 102 -0.45 -5.74 13.23
CA LEU A 102 0.97 -5.60 13.46
C LEU A 102 1.45 -6.81 14.27
N ILE A 103 2.48 -7.47 13.79
CA ILE A 103 3.08 -8.64 14.43
C ILE A 103 4.57 -8.41 14.59
N LYS A 104 5.11 -8.69 15.77
CA LYS A 104 6.55 -8.78 16.02
C LYS A 104 6.86 -10.09 16.74
N LYS A 105 7.60 -10.98 16.09
CA LYS A 105 8.18 -12.18 16.70
C LYS A 105 9.55 -11.85 17.31
N ASN A 106 9.99 -12.64 18.29
CA ASN A 106 11.37 -12.50 18.79
C ASN A 106 12.38 -12.67 17.66
N ASN A 107 13.43 -11.86 17.68
CA ASN A 107 14.50 -11.86 16.69
C ASN A 107 14.08 -11.57 15.24
N HIS A 108 12.87 -11.07 15.02
CA HIS A 108 12.40 -10.63 13.71
C HIS A 108 11.98 -9.17 13.77
N TYR A 109 12.06 -8.48 12.66
CA TYR A 109 11.47 -7.15 12.52
C TYR A 109 9.94 -7.24 12.42
N PRO A 110 9.22 -6.15 12.70
CA PRO A 110 7.76 -6.15 12.65
C PRO A 110 7.21 -6.37 11.24
N GLU A 111 6.04 -7.00 11.17
CA GLU A 111 5.23 -7.16 9.96
C GLU A 111 3.93 -6.38 10.15
N LEU A 112 3.54 -5.57 9.17
CA LEU A 112 2.31 -4.79 9.17
C LEU A 112 1.44 -5.18 8.00
N SER A 113 0.18 -5.52 8.27
CA SER A 113 -0.87 -5.62 7.27
C SER A 113 -1.93 -4.56 7.55
N PHE A 114 -2.35 -3.86 6.51
CA PHE A 114 -3.29 -2.78 6.56
C PHE A 114 -4.34 -2.95 5.45
N GLU A 115 -5.62 -2.91 5.79
CA GLU A 115 -6.73 -3.02 4.83
C GLU A 115 -7.70 -1.88 5.05
N THR A 116 -8.13 -1.22 3.98
CA THR A 116 -9.14 -0.16 4.05
C THR A 116 -10.13 -0.26 2.91
N THR A 117 -11.36 0.18 3.18
CA THR A 117 -12.42 0.28 2.17
C THR A 117 -12.25 1.50 1.25
N ASN A 118 -11.40 2.47 1.64
CA ASN A 118 -11.12 3.67 0.84
C ASN A 118 -9.67 4.10 0.94
N GLY A 119 -8.85 3.59 0.02
CA GLY A 119 -7.41 3.90 -0.07
C GLY A 119 -7.10 5.38 -0.31
N GLY A 120 -7.96 6.09 -1.05
CA GLY A 120 -7.78 7.52 -1.27
C GLY A 120 -7.90 8.33 0.03
N ASN A 121 -8.86 7.99 0.90
CA ASN A 121 -9.01 8.61 2.21
C ASN A 121 -7.83 8.29 3.11
N LEU A 122 -7.39 7.02 3.12
CA LEU A 122 -6.21 6.61 3.86
C LEU A 122 -4.98 7.42 3.45
N LEU A 123 -4.67 7.48 2.16
CA LEU A 123 -3.47 8.17 1.67
C LEU A 123 -3.49 9.66 2.00
N ARG A 124 -4.67 10.30 2.00
CA ARG A 124 -4.82 11.69 2.46
C ARG A 124 -4.59 11.83 3.96
N ALA A 125 -5.19 10.96 4.77
CA ALA A 125 -5.02 10.99 6.23
C ALA A 125 -3.56 10.79 6.64
N LEU A 126 -2.82 9.97 5.88
CA LEU A 126 -1.38 9.76 6.03
C LEU A 126 -0.52 10.88 5.42
N GLY A 127 -1.12 11.88 4.78
CA GLY A 127 -0.41 13.02 4.20
C GLY A 127 0.30 12.74 2.86
N TYR A 128 -0.01 11.62 2.18
CA TYR A 128 0.71 11.23 0.97
C TYR A 128 0.20 11.95 -0.29
N THR A 129 -1.05 11.76 -0.69
CA THR A 129 -1.55 12.36 -1.94
C THR A 129 -3.06 12.59 -1.94
N PRO A 130 -3.52 13.76 -2.42
CA PRO A 130 -4.93 14.01 -2.67
C PRO A 130 -5.41 13.45 -4.02
N ASN A 131 -4.50 12.95 -4.86
CA ASN A 131 -4.80 12.63 -6.26
C ASN A 131 -5.41 11.24 -6.47
N ILE A 132 -5.46 10.42 -5.42
CA ILE A 132 -6.15 9.13 -5.44
C ILE A 132 -7.49 9.26 -4.72
N ARG A 133 -8.57 8.82 -5.36
CA ARG A 133 -9.93 8.77 -4.80
C ARG A 133 -10.44 7.36 -4.73
N SER A 134 -11.18 7.06 -3.66
CA SER A 134 -11.86 5.78 -3.45
C SER A 134 -10.91 4.58 -3.40
N GLY A 135 -11.39 3.41 -3.76
CA GLY A 135 -10.66 2.16 -3.93
C GLY A 135 -10.42 1.40 -2.63
N LYS A 136 -10.72 0.11 -2.65
CA LYS A 136 -10.23 -0.78 -1.59
C LYS A 136 -8.71 -0.88 -1.70
N MET A 137 -8.02 -0.86 -0.57
CA MET A 137 -6.56 -0.95 -0.56
C MET A 137 -6.10 -1.92 0.52
N LYS A 138 -5.11 -2.73 0.19
CA LYS A 138 -4.36 -3.56 1.12
C LYS A 138 -2.87 -3.23 0.99
N ILE A 139 -2.20 -3.12 2.12
CA ILE A 139 -0.78 -2.86 2.23
C ILE A 139 -0.20 -3.91 3.16
N ASP A 140 0.73 -4.73 2.67
CA ASP A 140 1.51 -5.67 3.47
C ASP A 140 2.97 -5.22 3.47
N ILE A 141 3.53 -5.01 4.66
CA ILE A 141 4.87 -4.43 4.88
C ILE A 141 5.66 -5.34 5.81
N ASN A 142 6.91 -5.59 5.45
CA ASN A 142 7.95 -6.12 6.31
C ASN A 142 8.92 -5.00 6.66
N PHE A 143 8.97 -4.59 7.91
CA PHE A 143 9.98 -3.63 8.36
C PHE A 143 11.37 -4.28 8.36
N LEU A 144 12.39 -3.49 8.11
CA LEU A 144 13.78 -3.92 8.04
C LEU A 144 14.60 -3.38 9.21
N ASN A 145 13.98 -2.59 10.09
CA ASN A 145 14.56 -2.06 11.30
C ASN A 145 13.49 -1.78 12.37
N ASP A 146 13.94 -1.52 13.59
CA ASP A 146 13.07 -1.18 14.72
C ASP A 146 12.63 0.30 14.74
N SER A 147 13.16 1.14 13.85
CA SER A 147 12.76 2.55 13.69
C SER A 147 11.51 2.69 12.81
N TYR A 148 11.10 1.64 12.10
CA TYR A 148 9.93 1.60 11.19
C TYR A 148 10.06 2.57 10.01
N ASP A 149 11.27 2.99 9.64
CA ASP A 149 11.54 3.93 8.56
C ASP A 149 12.12 3.26 7.29
N GLN A 150 12.53 1.98 7.42
CA GLN A 150 12.93 1.16 6.29
C GLN A 150 12.04 -0.08 6.21
N TYR A 151 11.46 -0.30 5.05
CA TYR A 151 10.55 -1.43 4.83
C TYR A 151 10.43 -1.80 3.36
N GLU A 152 10.07 -3.05 3.13
CA GLU A 152 9.62 -3.54 1.84
C GLU A 152 8.16 -4.00 1.93
N GLY A 153 7.46 -4.05 0.79
CA GLY A 153 6.08 -4.49 0.85
C GLY A 153 5.38 -4.50 -0.49
N ILE A 154 4.12 -4.91 -0.40
CA ILE A 154 3.20 -4.97 -1.52
C ILE A 154 1.99 -4.11 -1.19
N ILE A 155 1.64 -3.24 -2.13
CA ILE A 155 0.41 -2.46 -2.12
C ILE A 155 -0.50 -3.03 -3.20
N THR A 156 -1.73 -3.35 -2.85
CA THR A 156 -2.78 -3.70 -3.82
C THR A 156 -3.96 -2.75 -3.67
N SER A 157 -4.59 -2.38 -4.78
CA SER A 157 -5.77 -1.54 -4.77
C SER A 157 -6.76 -1.97 -5.85
N GLN A 158 -8.05 -1.70 -5.62
CA GLN A 158 -9.14 -2.02 -6.53
C GLN A 158 -10.11 -0.85 -6.62
N ASN A 159 -10.59 -0.55 -7.83
CA ASN A 159 -11.64 0.44 -8.11
C ASN A 159 -11.31 1.83 -7.53
N PHE A 160 -10.16 2.37 -7.87
CA PHE A 160 -9.70 3.70 -7.47
C PHE A 160 -9.56 4.62 -8.68
N SER A 161 -9.70 5.93 -8.47
CA SER A 161 -9.50 6.94 -9.50
C SER A 161 -8.25 7.76 -9.25
N LEU A 162 -7.48 7.99 -10.30
CA LEU A 162 -6.38 8.96 -10.30
C LEU A 162 -6.91 10.27 -10.89
N ILE A 163 -6.94 11.30 -10.05
CA ILE A 163 -7.45 12.64 -10.42
C ILE A 163 -6.30 13.65 -10.40
N ASN A 164 -6.48 14.78 -11.08
CA ASN A 164 -5.52 15.90 -11.06
C ASN A 164 -4.07 15.49 -11.36
N ALA A 165 -3.90 14.59 -12.36
CA ALA A 165 -2.59 14.16 -12.83
C ALA A 165 -2.30 14.69 -14.26
N PRO A 166 -2.19 16.02 -14.46
CA PRO A 166 -2.19 16.63 -15.79
C PRO A 166 -1.03 16.16 -16.67
N GLY A 167 0.12 15.88 -16.09
CA GLY A 167 1.27 15.36 -16.85
C GLY A 167 1.01 13.97 -17.44
N ILE A 168 0.36 13.08 -16.69
CA ILE A 168 -0.02 11.73 -17.15
C ILE A 168 -1.18 11.85 -18.15
N ILE A 169 -2.19 12.63 -17.83
CA ILE A 169 -3.40 12.84 -18.66
C ILE A 169 -3.01 13.39 -20.02
N ASN A 170 -2.21 14.46 -20.08
CA ASN A 170 -1.77 15.06 -21.33
C ASN A 170 -0.95 14.09 -22.18
N SER A 171 -0.13 13.24 -21.55
CA SER A 171 0.66 12.23 -22.26
C SER A 171 -0.18 11.10 -22.79
N LEU A 172 -1.22 10.69 -22.07
CA LEU A 172 -2.17 9.66 -22.52
C LEU A 172 -3.09 10.17 -23.64
N SER A 173 -3.42 11.47 -23.67
CA SER A 173 -4.25 12.07 -24.75
C SER A 173 -3.57 11.98 -26.12
N ILE A 174 -2.24 11.94 -26.18
CA ILE A 174 -1.47 11.76 -27.42
C ILE A 174 -1.70 10.35 -28.02
N LEU A 175 -2.07 9.37 -27.19
CA LEU A 175 -2.32 8.00 -27.63
C LEU A 175 -3.65 7.82 -28.38
N SER A 176 -4.47 8.88 -28.49
CA SER A 176 -5.73 8.93 -29.27
C SER A 176 -6.70 7.77 -28.98
N PHE A 177 -6.75 7.26 -27.75
CA PHE A 177 -7.68 6.20 -27.38
C PHE A 177 -9.06 6.76 -27.05
N SER A 178 -10.10 6.17 -27.60
CA SER A 178 -11.51 6.59 -27.42
C SER A 178 -12.02 6.54 -25.96
N GLY A 179 -11.23 5.97 -25.03
CA GLY A 179 -11.51 5.98 -23.57
C GLY A 179 -10.94 7.18 -22.81
N ILE A 180 -10.20 8.08 -23.48
CA ILE A 180 -9.51 9.21 -22.84
C ILE A 180 -10.44 10.43 -22.68
N GLN A 181 -11.59 10.44 -23.33
CA GLN A 181 -12.54 11.56 -23.26
C GLN A 181 -13.05 11.81 -21.83
N SER A 182 -13.24 10.76 -21.02
CA SER A 182 -13.56 10.87 -19.58
C SER A 182 -12.41 11.42 -18.74
N ILE A 183 -11.16 11.29 -19.21
CA ILE A 183 -9.97 11.82 -18.54
C ILE A 183 -9.90 13.34 -18.70
N ILE A 184 -10.30 13.84 -19.86
CA ILE A 184 -10.28 15.29 -20.19
C ILE A 184 -11.39 16.03 -19.44
N SER A 185 -12.52 15.36 -19.10
CA SER A 185 -13.64 15.95 -18.36
C SER A 185 -13.37 16.23 -16.87
N GLY A 186 -12.19 15.94 -16.36
CA GLY A 186 -11.81 16.20 -14.95
C GLY A 186 -12.24 15.13 -13.95
N GLU A 187 -12.91 14.06 -14.38
CA GLU A 187 -13.35 12.95 -13.53
C GLU A 187 -12.19 12.03 -13.11
N GLY A 188 -11.05 12.11 -13.82
CA GLY A 188 -9.89 11.28 -13.60
C GLY A 188 -9.93 9.94 -14.34
N VAL A 189 -8.89 9.13 -14.13
CA VAL A 189 -8.80 7.77 -14.70
C VAL A 189 -9.22 6.76 -13.65
N LEU A 190 -10.24 5.99 -13.94
CA LEU A 190 -10.64 4.85 -13.11
C LEU A 190 -9.74 3.66 -13.41
N PHE A 191 -9.10 3.12 -12.38
CA PHE A 191 -8.35 1.88 -12.41
C PHE A 191 -9.10 0.79 -11.64
N ASN A 192 -9.28 -0.36 -12.30
CA ASN A 192 -9.92 -1.52 -11.69
C ASN A 192 -8.98 -2.23 -10.73
N LYS A 193 -7.70 -2.31 -11.08
CA LYS A 193 -6.66 -2.98 -10.29
C LYS A 193 -5.37 -2.16 -10.27
N GLY A 194 -4.70 -2.17 -9.14
CA GLY A 194 -3.35 -1.64 -8.94
C GLY A 194 -2.55 -2.56 -8.03
N LYS A 195 -1.28 -2.77 -8.37
CA LYS A 195 -0.33 -3.51 -7.54
C LYS A 195 1.04 -2.86 -7.62
N ALA A 196 1.68 -2.70 -6.48
CA ALA A 196 3.05 -2.18 -6.42
C ALA A 196 3.88 -3.02 -5.45
N LYS A 197 5.09 -3.39 -5.88
CA LYS A 197 6.16 -3.86 -4.99
C LYS A 197 7.07 -2.68 -4.70
N ILE A 198 7.26 -2.40 -3.42
CA ILE A 198 7.99 -1.23 -2.93
C ILE A 198 9.13 -1.63 -2.01
N PHE A 199 10.18 -0.83 -2.04
CA PHE A 199 11.17 -0.73 -0.97
C PHE A 199 11.26 0.74 -0.58
N VAL A 200 11.16 1.03 0.73
CA VAL A 200 11.17 2.40 1.26
C VAL A 200 12.34 2.57 2.22
N ALA A 201 13.12 3.62 1.98
CA ALA A 201 14.16 4.11 2.87
C ALA A 201 14.34 5.62 2.63
N ASP A 202 14.69 6.37 3.67
CA ASP A 202 14.99 7.81 3.59
C ASP A 202 13.89 8.62 2.89
N ASN A 203 12.61 8.35 3.23
CA ASN A 203 11.43 8.96 2.59
C ASN A 203 11.33 8.74 1.07
N THR A 204 12.09 7.78 0.53
CA THR A 204 12.10 7.43 -0.89
C THR A 204 11.42 6.09 -1.10
N PHE A 205 10.32 6.12 -1.85
CA PHE A 205 9.67 4.93 -2.37
C PHE A 205 10.37 4.48 -3.65
N ASN A 206 10.98 3.31 -3.62
CA ASN A 206 11.52 2.64 -4.80
C ASN A 206 10.48 1.62 -5.25
N PHE A 207 9.94 1.82 -6.44
CA PHE A 207 9.01 0.89 -7.09
C PHE A 207 9.84 -0.09 -7.94
N ASP A 208 9.94 -1.33 -7.51
CA ASP A 208 10.50 -2.42 -8.31
C ASP A 208 9.54 -2.74 -9.47
N LYS A 209 8.25 -2.85 -9.13
CA LYS A 209 7.15 -2.99 -10.08
C LYS A 209 5.94 -2.21 -9.59
N LEU A 210 5.36 -1.43 -10.49
CA LEU A 210 4.06 -0.78 -10.33
C LEU A 210 3.21 -1.19 -11.54
N TYR A 211 2.03 -1.72 -11.30
CA TYR A 211 1.08 -2.08 -12.32
C TYR A 211 -0.27 -1.44 -12.03
N LEU A 212 -0.88 -0.82 -13.04
CA LEU A 212 -2.22 -0.25 -12.99
C LEU A 212 -3.01 -0.74 -14.19
N SER A 213 -4.26 -1.15 -13.99
CA SER A 213 -5.15 -1.64 -15.03
C SER A 213 -6.51 -0.97 -14.95
N SER A 214 -6.98 -0.46 -16.08
CA SER A 214 -8.36 0.01 -16.32
C SER A 214 -9.01 -0.85 -17.38
N GLU A 215 -10.28 -0.57 -17.74
CA GLU A 215 -10.95 -1.26 -18.86
C GLU A 215 -10.31 -0.97 -20.22
N SER A 216 -9.62 0.16 -20.35
CA SER A 216 -9.09 0.62 -21.64
C SER A 216 -7.58 0.59 -21.73
N LEU A 217 -6.85 0.64 -20.60
CA LEU A 217 -5.40 0.71 -20.63
C LEU A 217 -4.74 0.01 -19.45
N GLY A 218 -3.53 -0.54 -19.68
CA GLY A 218 -2.61 -1.04 -18.69
C GLY A 218 -1.36 -0.16 -18.63
N ILE A 219 -0.86 0.06 -17.43
CA ILE A 219 0.37 0.80 -17.17
C ILE A 219 1.28 -0.08 -16.33
N SER A 220 2.54 -0.21 -16.73
CA SER A 220 3.60 -0.72 -15.87
C SER A 220 4.66 0.35 -15.66
N ALA A 221 5.23 0.41 -14.46
CA ALA A 221 6.27 1.37 -14.16
C ALA A 221 7.25 0.83 -13.13
N ARG A 222 8.45 1.43 -13.10
CA ARG A 222 9.47 1.26 -12.06
C ARG A 222 10.21 2.58 -11.86
N GLY A 223 10.81 2.77 -10.69
CA GLY A 223 11.57 3.98 -10.39
C GLY A 223 11.37 4.46 -8.98
N LYS A 224 11.47 5.77 -8.77
CA LYS A 224 11.55 6.38 -7.43
C LYS A 224 10.58 7.54 -7.27
N LEU A 225 10.09 7.67 -6.04
CA LEU A 225 9.29 8.79 -5.58
C LEU A 225 9.85 9.24 -4.22
N ASN A 226 10.46 10.41 -4.16
CA ASN A 226 10.92 10.99 -2.91
C ASN A 226 9.88 11.98 -2.39
N LEU A 227 9.30 11.70 -1.23
CA LEU A 227 8.23 12.53 -0.65
C LEU A 227 8.79 13.76 0.05
N LYS A 228 10.00 13.69 0.60
CA LYS A 228 10.65 14.82 1.28
C LYS A 228 11.04 15.90 0.28
N ASP A 229 11.69 15.51 -0.81
CA ASP A 229 12.16 16.41 -1.85
C ASP A 229 11.08 16.73 -2.89
N GLN A 230 9.92 16.08 -2.80
CA GLN A 230 8.79 16.22 -3.73
C GLN A 230 9.18 15.95 -5.19
N VAL A 231 10.01 14.93 -5.44
CA VAL A 231 10.49 14.58 -6.78
C VAL A 231 10.09 13.15 -7.15
N VAL A 232 9.90 12.94 -8.46
CA VAL A 232 9.57 11.66 -9.08
C VAL A 232 10.55 11.37 -10.22
N ASP A 233 10.96 10.12 -10.36
CA ASP A 233 11.67 9.56 -11.52
C ASP A 233 11.12 8.15 -11.77
N LEU A 234 10.13 8.07 -12.66
CA LEU A 234 9.48 6.83 -13.07
C LEU A 234 9.68 6.61 -14.57
N ARG A 235 9.85 5.36 -14.94
CA ARG A 235 9.85 4.91 -16.35
C ARG A 235 8.98 3.68 -16.46
N GLY A 236 8.31 3.56 -17.60
CA GLY A 236 7.37 2.46 -17.77
C GLY A 236 6.79 2.39 -19.16
N SER A 237 5.75 1.61 -19.27
CA SER A 237 5.02 1.38 -20.50
C SER A 237 3.53 1.55 -20.27
N VAL A 238 2.84 2.01 -21.30
CA VAL A 238 1.38 2.11 -21.34
C VAL A 238 0.86 1.41 -22.60
N ALA A 239 -0.18 0.62 -22.46
CA ALA A 239 -0.76 -0.11 -23.57
C ALA A 239 -2.30 -0.21 -23.47
N PRO A 240 -3.05 -0.17 -24.58
CA PRO A 240 -4.50 -0.33 -24.59
C PRO A 240 -4.91 -1.78 -24.37
N ILE A 241 -5.74 -2.04 -23.36
CA ILE A 241 -6.20 -3.40 -22.98
C ILE A 241 -7.13 -4.02 -24.04
N LYS A 242 -8.05 -3.25 -24.62
CA LYS A 242 -9.00 -3.77 -25.63
C LYS A 242 -8.30 -4.38 -26.87
N ILE A 243 -7.11 -3.92 -27.14
CA ILE A 243 -6.29 -4.45 -28.23
C ILE A 243 -5.63 -5.79 -27.79
N ILE A 244 -5.19 -5.86 -26.54
CA ILE A 244 -4.49 -7.01 -25.98
C ILE A 244 -5.42 -8.24 -25.90
N SER A 245 -6.67 -8.07 -25.44
CA SER A 245 -7.62 -9.16 -25.33
C SER A 245 -7.91 -9.84 -26.69
N LYS A 246 -7.85 -9.10 -27.79
CA LYS A 246 -7.97 -9.65 -29.15
C LYS A 246 -6.75 -10.50 -29.52
N PHE A 247 -5.57 -10.22 -28.96
CA PHE A 247 -4.35 -10.99 -29.25
C PHE A 247 -4.19 -12.23 -28.40
N ILE A 248 -4.62 -12.19 -27.13
CA ILE A 248 -4.57 -13.38 -26.25
C ILE A 248 -5.46 -14.50 -26.81
N SER A 249 -6.58 -14.16 -27.43
CA SER A 249 -7.45 -15.16 -28.09
C SER A 249 -6.90 -15.71 -29.41
N LEU A 250 -5.81 -15.15 -29.94
CA LEU A 250 -5.20 -15.52 -31.21
C LEU A 250 -3.86 -16.28 -31.06
N VAL A 251 -3.46 -16.63 -29.87
CA VAL A 251 -2.15 -17.20 -29.52
C VAL A 251 -1.87 -18.68 -29.88
N PRO A 252 -2.58 -19.40 -30.71
CA PRO A 252 -1.99 -20.65 -31.22
C PRO A 252 -1.03 -20.51 -32.42
N ALA A 253 -0.88 -19.33 -33.04
CA ALA A 253 -0.06 -19.20 -34.25
C ALA A 253 0.75 -17.88 -34.31
N VAL A 254 1.75 -17.77 -33.46
CA VAL A 254 2.56 -16.54 -33.32
C VAL A 254 3.45 -16.22 -34.54
N GLY A 255 3.68 -17.19 -35.45
CA GLY A 255 4.58 -16.99 -36.59
C GLY A 255 4.01 -16.15 -37.74
N GLU A 256 2.74 -16.24 -38.04
CA GLU A 256 2.13 -15.58 -39.22
C GLU A 256 1.45 -14.25 -38.94
N LEU A 257 1.08 -13.98 -37.69
CA LEU A 257 0.35 -12.79 -37.29
C LEU A 257 1.19 -11.49 -37.29
N ILE A 258 2.50 -11.62 -37.19
CA ILE A 258 3.42 -10.46 -37.17
C ILE A 258 3.39 -9.69 -38.50
N THR A 259 3.11 -10.36 -39.60
CA THR A 259 3.06 -9.75 -40.93
C THR A 259 1.73 -9.07 -41.28
N GLY A 260 0.60 -9.50 -40.64
CA GLY A 260 -0.74 -8.96 -40.88
C GLY A 260 -1.09 -7.70 -40.09
N ILE A 261 -0.40 -7.44 -39.00
CA ILE A 261 -0.65 -6.31 -38.06
C ILE A 261 -0.14 -4.96 -38.60
N LYS A 262 0.54 -4.95 -39.72
CA LYS A 262 1.09 -3.72 -40.35
C LYS A 262 0.06 -2.66 -40.70
N LYS A 263 -1.25 -2.92 -40.63
CA LYS A 263 -2.28 -1.96 -41.08
C LYS A 263 -3.09 -1.25 -39.99
N GLU A 264 -3.10 -1.73 -38.74
CA GLU A 264 -3.80 -1.05 -37.65
C GLU A 264 -2.88 -0.97 -36.43
N GLY A 265 -1.90 -0.09 -36.50
CA GLY A 265 -0.81 0.06 -35.54
C GLY A 265 -1.23 -0.06 -34.07
N LEU A 266 -0.89 -1.16 -33.46
CA LEU A 266 -0.88 -1.33 -32.02
C LEU A 266 0.15 -0.39 -31.42
N ILE A 267 -0.32 0.67 -30.76
CA ILE A 267 0.56 1.68 -30.19
C ILE A 267 0.68 1.36 -28.69
N ALA A 268 1.79 0.75 -28.29
CA ALA A 268 2.26 0.81 -26.93
C ALA A 268 3.22 1.99 -26.81
N GLY A 269 3.17 2.72 -25.70
CA GLY A 269 4.07 3.81 -25.44
C GLY A 269 5.01 3.49 -24.30
N GLN A 270 6.30 3.81 -24.44
CA GLN A 270 7.20 3.93 -23.29
C GLN A 270 7.15 5.37 -22.78
N PHE A 271 7.11 5.52 -21.46
CA PHE A 271 7.14 6.84 -20.86
C PHE A 271 8.28 6.98 -19.85
N LYS A 272 8.75 8.22 -19.70
CA LYS A 272 9.61 8.66 -18.63
C LYS A 272 9.00 9.87 -17.96
N MET A 273 8.76 9.78 -16.64
CA MET A 273 8.19 10.83 -15.82
C MET A 273 9.23 11.31 -14.82
N GLN A 274 9.59 12.58 -14.85
CA GLN A 274 10.64 13.14 -14.00
C GLN A 274 10.31 14.55 -13.49
N GLY A 275 10.91 14.89 -12.34
CA GLY A 275 10.87 16.22 -11.75
C GLY A 275 9.90 16.34 -10.59
N SER A 276 9.30 17.52 -10.39
CA SER A 276 8.40 17.77 -9.27
C SER A 276 7.14 16.90 -9.34
N ILE A 277 6.74 16.29 -8.22
CA ILE A 277 5.49 15.51 -8.09
C ILE A 277 4.26 16.34 -8.49
N LYS A 278 4.27 17.64 -8.16
CA LYS A 278 3.13 18.55 -8.47
C LYS A 278 3.00 18.84 -9.96
N LYS A 279 4.11 18.82 -10.70
CA LYS A 279 4.14 19.14 -12.14
C LYS A 279 5.25 18.33 -12.82
N PRO A 280 5.13 17.01 -12.94
CA PRO A 280 6.14 16.18 -13.55
C PRO A 280 6.21 16.43 -15.06
N LYS A 281 7.42 16.34 -15.60
CA LYS A 281 7.63 16.25 -17.06
C LYS A 281 7.45 14.80 -17.47
N VAL A 282 6.55 14.56 -18.42
CA VAL A 282 6.34 13.23 -18.99
C VAL A 282 6.75 13.24 -20.45
N ASN A 283 7.73 12.42 -20.79
CA ASN A 283 8.16 12.16 -22.16
C ASN A 283 7.57 10.82 -22.57
N LEU A 284 6.85 10.78 -23.68
CA LEU A 284 6.25 9.58 -24.25
C LEU A 284 6.93 9.27 -25.58
N ASN A 285 7.39 8.05 -25.73
CA ASN A 285 7.89 7.50 -26.98
C ASN A 285 6.91 6.43 -27.47
N LEU A 286 6.26 6.70 -28.57
CA LEU A 286 5.32 5.78 -29.19
C LEU A 286 6.12 4.73 -29.96
N LEU A 287 6.01 3.49 -29.55
CA LEU A 287 6.61 2.35 -30.22
C LEU A 287 5.55 1.63 -31.05
N SER A 288 5.86 1.31 -32.30
CA SER A 288 5.20 0.24 -32.99
C SER A 288 5.47 -1.06 -32.23
N PHE A 289 4.41 -1.84 -32.01
CA PHE A 289 4.35 -3.12 -31.30
C PHE A 289 5.71 -3.78 -30.94
N ALA A 290 6.00 -3.88 -29.64
CA ALA A 290 7.08 -4.70 -29.12
C ALA A 290 6.49 -5.80 -28.21
N PRO A 291 6.52 -7.07 -28.61
CA PRO A 291 5.89 -8.19 -27.87
C PRO A 291 6.37 -8.33 -26.42
N GLY A 292 7.62 -7.95 -26.13
CA GLY A 292 8.20 -8.00 -24.78
C GLY A 292 7.53 -7.05 -23.78
N ILE A 293 7.03 -5.90 -24.22
CA ILE A 293 6.35 -4.92 -23.34
C ILE A 293 5.04 -5.51 -22.78
N PHE A 294 4.30 -6.25 -23.60
CA PHE A 294 3.06 -6.90 -23.17
C PHE A 294 3.33 -7.99 -22.13
N ARG A 295 4.43 -8.71 -22.29
CA ARG A 295 4.85 -9.74 -21.33
C ARG A 295 5.22 -9.13 -19.98
N GLU A 296 5.84 -7.95 -19.94
CA GLU A 296 6.12 -7.22 -18.69
C GLU A 296 4.85 -6.67 -18.03
N ILE A 297 3.87 -6.21 -18.83
CA ILE A 297 2.61 -5.62 -18.33
C ILE A 297 1.65 -6.73 -17.86
N PHE A 298 1.66 -7.89 -18.50
CA PHE A 298 0.66 -8.94 -18.33
C PHE A 298 1.27 -10.31 -18.00
N ALA A 299 2.48 -10.36 -17.43
CA ALA A 299 3.04 -11.62 -16.92
C ALA A 299 2.04 -12.24 -15.93
N ASP A 300 1.64 -13.49 -16.22
CA ASP A 300 0.52 -14.20 -15.59
C ASP A 300 0.57 -14.23 -14.06
N ASP A 301 1.76 -14.30 -13.47
CA ASP A 301 1.96 -14.30 -12.00
C ASP A 301 1.50 -13.01 -11.29
N TRP A 302 1.27 -11.91 -12.03
CA TRP A 302 0.85 -10.62 -11.46
C TRP A 302 -0.64 -10.38 -11.56
N LEU A 303 -1.33 -11.07 -12.48
CA LEU A 303 -2.75 -10.89 -12.77
C LEU A 303 -3.63 -11.97 -12.15
N ASP A 304 -3.04 -13.07 -11.71
CA ASP A 304 -3.77 -14.16 -11.10
C ASP A 304 -4.48 -13.69 -9.83
N GLU A 305 -5.80 -13.81 -9.82
CA GLU A 305 -6.66 -13.44 -8.68
C GLU A 305 -6.31 -14.23 -7.41
N ASN A 306 -5.76 -15.43 -7.55
CA ASN A 306 -5.29 -16.27 -6.45
C ASN A 306 -4.01 -15.72 -5.80
N ASN A 307 -3.19 -14.94 -6.52
CA ASN A 307 -2.02 -14.24 -5.99
C ASN A 307 -2.35 -12.89 -5.35
N PHE A 308 -3.58 -12.37 -5.49
CA PHE A 308 -4.01 -11.17 -4.74
C PHE A 308 -4.16 -11.44 -3.24
N PHE A 309 -4.36 -12.68 -2.87
CA PHE A 309 -4.42 -13.15 -1.48
C PHE A 309 -3.35 -14.22 -1.29
N VAL A 310 -2.08 -13.84 -1.28
CA VAL A 310 -1.02 -14.79 -0.99
C VAL A 310 -1.29 -15.41 0.37
N LYS A 311 -1.70 -16.65 0.34
CA LYS A 311 -1.53 -17.57 1.45
C LYS A 311 -0.05 -17.56 1.83
N ASN A 312 0.29 -16.94 2.96
CA ASN A 312 1.42 -17.42 3.73
C ASN A 312 1.00 -18.82 4.22
N LYS A 313 1.21 -19.81 3.40
CA LYS A 313 1.31 -21.20 3.82
C LYS A 313 2.79 -21.52 3.94
N ASP A 314 3.16 -21.69 5.19
CA ASP A 314 4.17 -22.60 5.69
C ASP A 314 5.58 -22.57 5.03
N ASN A 315 6.53 -21.98 5.78
CA ASN A 315 7.67 -22.76 6.30
C ASN A 315 8.17 -22.11 7.62
#